data_79dde86121fbc85c5b5416fc6b85b8a3
#
_entry.id   79dde86121fbc85c5b5416fc6b85b8a3
#
_cell.length_a   1.000
_cell.length_b   1.000
_cell.length_c   1.000
_cell.angle_alpha   90.00
_cell.angle_beta   90.00
_cell.angle_gamma   90.00
#
_symmetry.space_group_name_H-M   'P 1'
#
loop_
_entity.id
_entity.type
_entity.pdbx_description
1 polymer ?
#
loop_
_entity_poly.entity_id
_entity_poly.type
_entity_poly.pdbx_seq_one_letter_code
_entity_poly.pdbx_strand_id
1 'polypeptide(L)'
;MPLIFDFCIATDWEYDRDFLQLVQRYAHQEQGLSTYIVEPFNLNETIRKLHDNELAFNFLFDRGSDSTPEFLELHRWLVERGIPVLDPLERLKWASDKATMHLEFISNGLATPYTIIIPPFSTTEDLFLSVADLAKLGRPFIIKPANTTGGGLGVVNGAETLQDVLQARKEYGDDKYLLQEKVIPIERNQKRFWFRGFYCCGLIECTWWNDLTHVYESLTPEDIINFQLQPLFDIVKKISNLIKLNFFSTEIAVNQRGQFIVIDYVNEICDMRLKSMHPDGVPDQIVKKISSQIARYVR
;
A
#
# COMPACT_ATOMS: atom_id res chain seq x y z
N MET A 1 0.04 -24.20 -30.98
CA MET A 1 -0.59 -22.97 -30.49
C MET A 1 -0.42 -22.95 -28.98
N PRO A 2 -0.07 -21.82 -28.35
CA PRO A 2 0.08 -21.74 -26.91
C PRO A 2 -1.23 -22.05 -26.18
N LEU A 3 -1.14 -22.58 -24.97
CA LEU A 3 -2.25 -22.61 -24.02
C LEU A 3 -2.44 -21.18 -23.50
N ILE A 4 -3.62 -20.60 -23.71
CA ILE A 4 -3.90 -19.20 -23.36
C ILE A 4 -4.77 -19.15 -22.10
N PHE A 5 -4.35 -18.37 -21.12
CA PHE A 5 -5.18 -18.02 -19.97
C PHE A 5 -5.50 -16.51 -19.99
N ASP A 6 -6.72 -16.19 -19.59
CA ASP A 6 -7.17 -14.79 -19.53
C ASP A 6 -6.44 -14.01 -18.44
N PHE A 7 -6.10 -14.66 -17.33
CA PHE A 7 -5.64 -13.98 -16.14
C PHE A 7 -4.51 -14.75 -15.44
N CYS A 8 -3.31 -14.18 -15.46
CA CYS A 8 -2.16 -14.62 -14.69
C CYS A 8 -2.13 -13.89 -13.34
N ILE A 9 -1.97 -14.65 -12.27
CA ILE A 9 -1.84 -14.13 -10.90
C ILE A 9 -0.47 -14.60 -10.38
N ALA A 10 0.45 -13.65 -10.15
CA ALA A 10 1.78 -13.92 -9.63
C ALA A 10 1.85 -13.54 -8.16
N THR A 11 2.37 -14.42 -7.31
CA THR A 11 2.51 -14.19 -5.86
C THR A 11 3.67 -14.98 -5.28
N ASP A 12 4.32 -14.42 -4.26
CA ASP A 12 5.36 -15.08 -3.46
C ASP A 12 5.00 -15.19 -1.98
N TRP A 13 3.88 -14.59 -1.56
CA TRP A 13 3.48 -14.52 -0.15
C TRP A 13 2.38 -15.54 0.20
N GLU A 14 2.70 -16.47 1.09
CA GLU A 14 1.78 -17.55 1.48
C GLU A 14 0.46 -17.05 2.10
N TYR A 15 0.48 -15.90 2.78
CA TYR A 15 -0.71 -15.30 3.42
C TYR A 15 -1.67 -14.64 2.41
N ASP A 16 -1.27 -14.44 1.16
CA ASP A 16 -2.17 -13.98 0.09
C ASP A 16 -3.10 -15.08 -0.43
N ARG A 17 -2.84 -16.34 -0.12
CA ARG A 17 -3.53 -17.49 -0.71
C ARG A 17 -5.05 -17.39 -0.68
N ASP A 18 -5.62 -17.07 0.48
CA ASP A 18 -7.08 -17.00 0.63
C ASP A 18 -7.69 -15.86 -0.20
N PHE A 19 -7.03 -14.71 -0.23
CA PHE A 19 -7.41 -13.59 -1.07
C PHE A 19 -7.37 -13.96 -2.56
N LEU A 20 -6.28 -14.55 -3.01
CA LEU A 20 -6.11 -14.93 -4.42
C LEU A 20 -7.06 -16.04 -4.84
N GLN A 21 -7.42 -16.97 -3.95
CA GLN A 21 -8.49 -17.95 -4.20
C GLN A 21 -9.85 -17.27 -4.37
N LEU A 22 -10.14 -16.19 -3.64
CA LEU A 22 -11.35 -15.40 -3.86
C LEU A 22 -11.31 -14.70 -5.23
N VAL A 23 -10.20 -14.06 -5.59
CA VAL A 23 -10.02 -13.43 -6.90
C VAL A 23 -10.25 -14.45 -8.02
N GLN A 24 -9.61 -15.63 -7.91
CA GLN A 24 -9.76 -16.72 -8.88
C GLN A 24 -11.21 -17.22 -8.97
N ARG A 25 -11.88 -17.41 -7.82
CA ARG A 25 -13.29 -17.83 -7.78
C ARG A 25 -14.19 -16.82 -8.49
N TYR A 26 -14.05 -15.53 -8.20
CA TYR A 26 -14.86 -14.50 -8.87
C TYR A 26 -14.53 -14.37 -10.34
N ALA A 27 -13.27 -14.51 -10.74
CA ALA A 27 -12.86 -14.54 -12.15
C ALA A 27 -13.57 -15.68 -12.90
N HIS A 28 -13.57 -16.90 -12.33
CA HIS A 28 -14.25 -18.07 -12.95
C HIS A 28 -15.77 -17.94 -12.93
N GLN A 29 -16.36 -17.68 -11.74
CA GLN A 29 -17.80 -17.80 -11.53
C GLN A 29 -18.59 -16.60 -12.05
N GLU A 30 -18.05 -15.39 -11.91
CA GLU A 30 -18.76 -14.17 -12.32
C GLU A 30 -18.37 -13.69 -13.71
N GLN A 31 -17.11 -13.93 -14.14
CA GLN A 31 -16.60 -13.38 -15.40
C GLN A 31 -16.30 -14.46 -16.47
N GLY A 32 -16.29 -15.74 -16.11
CA GLY A 32 -15.98 -16.84 -17.03
C GLY A 32 -14.50 -16.86 -17.47
N LEU A 33 -13.60 -16.21 -16.71
CA LEU A 33 -12.19 -16.11 -17.07
C LEU A 33 -11.41 -17.34 -16.63
N SER A 34 -10.49 -17.81 -17.48
CA SER A 34 -9.49 -18.80 -17.13
C SER A 34 -8.33 -18.16 -16.38
N THR A 35 -7.86 -18.79 -15.30
CA THR A 35 -6.79 -18.23 -14.44
C THR A 35 -5.61 -19.18 -14.34
N TYR A 36 -4.40 -18.61 -14.20
CA TYR A 36 -3.15 -19.32 -13.94
C TYR A 36 -2.41 -18.65 -12.80
N ILE A 37 -2.09 -19.40 -11.73
CA ILE A 37 -1.35 -18.89 -10.59
C ILE A 37 0.14 -19.22 -10.77
N VAL A 38 0.98 -18.20 -10.62
CA VAL A 38 2.43 -18.31 -10.62
C VAL A 38 2.94 -18.07 -9.19
N GLU A 39 3.55 -19.09 -8.64
CA GLU A 39 4.20 -19.08 -7.31
C GLU A 39 5.70 -19.42 -7.50
N PRO A 40 6.57 -19.23 -6.50
CA PRO A 40 8.01 -19.48 -6.66
C PRO A 40 8.36 -20.87 -7.20
N PHE A 41 7.58 -21.90 -6.84
CA PHE A 41 7.86 -23.28 -7.26
C PHE A 41 7.62 -23.56 -8.76
N ASN A 42 6.75 -22.80 -9.43
CA ASN A 42 6.45 -22.99 -10.86
C ASN A 42 6.90 -21.82 -11.74
N LEU A 43 7.50 -20.77 -11.18
CA LEU A 43 7.91 -19.56 -11.88
C LEU A 43 8.85 -19.86 -13.05
N ASN A 44 9.94 -20.59 -12.81
CA ASN A 44 10.93 -20.90 -13.84
C ASN A 44 10.32 -21.73 -15.01
N GLU A 45 9.46 -22.69 -14.70
CA GLU A 45 8.75 -23.45 -15.72
C GLU A 45 7.78 -22.58 -16.52
N THR A 46 7.09 -21.66 -15.86
CA THR A 46 6.18 -20.70 -16.49
C THR A 46 6.94 -19.79 -17.46
N ILE A 47 8.07 -19.21 -17.02
CA ILE A 47 8.92 -18.37 -17.87
C ILE A 47 9.41 -19.16 -19.10
N ARG A 48 9.92 -20.39 -18.91
CA ARG A 48 10.33 -21.25 -20.01
C ARG A 48 9.18 -21.47 -21.01
N LYS A 49 7.98 -21.84 -20.54
CA LYS A 49 6.80 -22.07 -21.40
C LYS A 49 6.39 -20.83 -22.19
N LEU A 50 6.54 -19.63 -21.59
CA LEU A 50 6.30 -18.36 -22.25
C LEU A 50 7.32 -18.13 -23.39
N HIS A 51 8.61 -18.37 -23.15
CA HIS A 51 9.67 -18.24 -24.15
C HIS A 51 9.49 -19.26 -25.30
N ASP A 52 9.08 -20.49 -25.00
CA ASP A 52 8.84 -21.55 -25.96
C ASP A 52 7.50 -21.40 -26.74
N ASN A 53 6.72 -20.34 -26.43
CA ASN A 53 5.39 -20.09 -26.98
C ASN A 53 4.41 -21.25 -26.72
N GLU A 54 4.58 -21.95 -25.60
CA GLU A 54 3.68 -23.00 -25.12
C GLU A 54 2.55 -22.43 -24.26
N LEU A 55 2.76 -21.24 -23.66
CA LEU A 55 1.87 -20.56 -22.72
C LEU A 55 1.73 -19.08 -23.09
N ALA A 56 0.55 -18.51 -22.86
CA ALA A 56 0.29 -17.08 -23.02
C ALA A 56 -0.73 -16.58 -22.00
N PHE A 57 -0.67 -15.28 -21.69
CA PHE A 57 -1.60 -14.61 -20.79
C PHE A 57 -2.17 -13.34 -21.43
N ASN A 58 -3.41 -12.99 -21.09
CA ASN A 58 -4.06 -11.78 -21.56
C ASN A 58 -3.96 -10.63 -20.53
N PHE A 59 -3.70 -10.92 -19.25
CA PHE A 59 -3.60 -9.95 -18.17
C PHE A 59 -2.70 -10.51 -17.06
N LEU A 60 -1.96 -9.60 -16.37
CA LEU A 60 -1.14 -9.95 -15.19
C LEU A 60 -1.61 -9.18 -13.96
N PHE A 61 -1.85 -9.88 -12.86
CA PHE A 61 -1.91 -9.33 -11.51
C PHE A 61 -0.65 -9.76 -10.75
N ASP A 62 0.24 -8.81 -10.56
CA ASP A 62 1.57 -9.06 -10.00
C ASP A 62 1.63 -8.64 -8.53
N ARG A 63 1.86 -9.61 -7.67
CA ARG A 63 2.06 -9.44 -6.22
C ARG A 63 3.33 -10.14 -5.75
N GLY A 64 4.28 -10.39 -6.64
CA GLY A 64 5.52 -11.07 -6.34
C GLY A 64 6.76 -10.24 -6.66
N SER A 65 6.69 -9.38 -7.70
CA SER A 65 7.86 -8.66 -8.20
C SER A 65 8.38 -7.53 -7.30
N ASP A 66 7.61 -7.09 -6.31
CA ASP A 66 8.02 -6.07 -5.34
C ASP A 66 9.01 -6.61 -4.30
N SER A 67 8.82 -7.85 -3.89
CA SER A 67 9.59 -8.52 -2.83
C SER A 67 10.55 -9.58 -3.34
N THR A 68 10.20 -10.29 -4.43
CA THR A 68 10.99 -11.39 -4.99
C THR A 68 11.48 -11.05 -6.40
N PRO A 69 12.76 -10.63 -6.56
CA PRO A 69 13.30 -10.15 -7.84
C PRO A 69 13.20 -11.15 -9.00
N GLU A 70 13.08 -12.43 -8.71
CA GLU A 70 12.92 -13.49 -9.72
C GLU A 70 11.63 -13.32 -10.55
N PHE A 71 10.57 -12.73 -9.97
CA PHE A 71 9.32 -12.44 -10.70
C PHE A 71 9.46 -11.27 -11.70
N LEU A 72 10.50 -10.45 -11.59
CA LEU A 72 10.74 -9.32 -12.51
C LEU A 72 10.91 -9.78 -13.96
N GLU A 73 11.44 -10.98 -14.21
CA GLU A 73 11.57 -11.52 -15.56
C GLU A 73 10.18 -11.77 -16.17
N LEU A 74 9.29 -12.43 -15.42
CA LEU A 74 7.90 -12.68 -15.83
C LEU A 74 7.18 -11.35 -16.14
N HIS A 75 7.26 -10.39 -15.20
CA HIS A 75 6.64 -9.08 -15.35
C HIS A 75 7.12 -8.36 -16.63
N ARG A 76 8.44 -8.22 -16.81
CA ARG A 76 9.05 -7.55 -17.96
C ARG A 76 8.66 -8.23 -19.26
N TRP A 77 8.74 -9.56 -19.30
CA TRP A 77 8.41 -10.33 -20.50
C TRP A 77 6.98 -10.08 -20.97
N LEU A 78 6.02 -10.01 -20.05
CA LEU A 78 4.62 -9.73 -20.35
C LEU A 78 4.40 -8.28 -20.77
N VAL A 79 4.97 -7.31 -20.04
CA VAL A 79 4.84 -5.87 -20.33
C VAL A 79 5.45 -5.51 -21.70
N GLU A 80 6.62 -6.05 -22.05
CA GLU A 80 7.27 -5.84 -23.35
C GLU A 80 6.41 -6.35 -24.53
N ARG A 81 5.48 -7.28 -24.28
CA ARG A 81 4.53 -7.78 -25.26
C ARG A 81 3.19 -7.07 -25.25
N GLY A 82 3.08 -6.00 -24.46
CA GLY A 82 1.87 -5.19 -24.37
C GLY A 82 0.76 -5.83 -23.54
N ILE A 83 1.07 -6.87 -22.74
CA ILE A 83 0.09 -7.47 -21.83
C ILE A 83 -0.19 -6.48 -20.69
N PRO A 84 -1.46 -6.10 -20.45
CA PRO A 84 -1.82 -5.20 -19.36
C PRO A 84 -1.52 -5.82 -18.00
N VAL A 85 -1.13 -4.96 -17.05
CA VAL A 85 -0.75 -5.36 -15.70
C VAL A 85 -1.43 -4.49 -14.64
N LEU A 86 -1.73 -5.07 -13.52
CA LEU A 86 -2.26 -4.41 -12.34
C LEU A 86 -1.20 -4.49 -11.21
N ASP A 87 -0.42 -3.47 -10.88
CA ASP A 87 -0.16 -2.20 -11.57
C ASP A 87 1.26 -2.19 -12.17
N PRO A 88 1.63 -1.24 -13.05
CA PRO A 88 2.99 -1.19 -13.61
C PRO A 88 4.04 -0.92 -12.53
N LEU A 89 5.15 -1.68 -12.52
CA LEU A 89 6.20 -1.61 -11.49
C LEU A 89 6.81 -0.22 -11.32
N GLU A 90 7.00 0.52 -12.41
CA GLU A 90 7.55 1.88 -12.34
C GLU A 90 6.62 2.81 -11.56
N ARG A 91 5.30 2.61 -11.73
CA ARG A 91 4.29 3.40 -11.02
C ARG A 91 4.19 2.98 -9.56
N LEU A 92 4.30 1.68 -9.27
CA LEU A 92 4.39 1.17 -7.90
C LEU A 92 5.59 1.78 -7.17
N LYS A 93 6.78 1.71 -7.76
CA LYS A 93 8.03 2.29 -7.21
C LYS A 93 7.93 3.80 -6.98
N TRP A 94 7.30 4.53 -7.90
CA TRP A 94 7.09 5.97 -7.73
C TRP A 94 6.13 6.27 -6.56
N ALA A 95 5.04 5.52 -6.46
CA ALA A 95 4.03 5.72 -5.43
C ALA A 95 4.46 5.22 -4.04
N SER A 96 5.39 4.26 -3.95
CA SER A 96 5.92 3.75 -2.68
C SER A 96 6.95 4.69 -2.04
N ASP A 97 7.60 5.58 -2.82
CA ASP A 97 8.54 6.59 -2.26
C ASP A 97 7.76 7.63 -1.42
N LYS A 98 7.79 7.45 -0.11
CA LYS A 98 7.08 8.31 0.86
C LYS A 98 7.52 9.78 0.81
N ALA A 99 8.79 10.04 0.46
CA ALA A 99 9.27 11.41 0.33
C ALA A 99 8.66 12.09 -0.90
N THR A 100 8.58 11.38 -2.02
CA THR A 100 7.91 11.85 -3.23
C THR A 100 6.41 12.05 -2.98
N MET A 101 5.74 11.06 -2.38
CA MET A 101 4.31 11.15 -2.09
C MET A 101 3.98 12.27 -1.12
N HIS A 102 4.85 12.56 -0.14
CA HIS A 102 4.66 13.71 0.75
C HIS A 102 4.57 15.01 -0.04
N LEU A 103 5.51 15.25 -0.96
CA LEU A 103 5.54 16.45 -1.79
C LEU A 103 4.33 16.52 -2.73
N GLU A 104 3.98 15.41 -3.36
CA GLU A 104 2.80 15.33 -4.22
C GLU A 104 1.51 15.63 -3.45
N PHE A 105 1.36 15.09 -2.25
CA PHE A 105 0.13 15.27 -1.46
C PHE A 105 -0.04 16.71 -1.00
N ILE A 106 1.00 17.34 -0.43
CA ILE A 106 0.92 18.75 -0.01
C ILE A 106 0.69 19.69 -1.19
N SER A 107 1.37 19.43 -2.34
CA SER A 107 1.21 20.23 -3.56
C SER A 107 -0.20 20.15 -4.13
N ASN A 108 -0.89 19.04 -3.89
CA ASN A 108 -2.27 18.83 -4.30
C ASN A 108 -3.31 19.12 -3.18
N GLY A 109 -2.88 19.71 -2.07
CA GLY A 109 -3.79 20.14 -0.99
C GLY A 109 -4.40 18.97 -0.21
N LEU A 110 -3.68 17.85 -0.08
CA LEU A 110 -3.95 16.81 0.92
C LEU A 110 -3.22 17.19 2.22
N ALA A 111 -3.91 17.09 3.33
CA ALA A 111 -3.29 17.35 4.62
C ALA A 111 -2.44 16.13 5.03
N THR A 112 -1.18 16.39 5.36
CA THR A 112 -0.20 15.40 5.84
C THR A 112 0.43 15.91 7.14
N PRO A 113 1.04 15.06 7.96
CA PRO A 113 1.82 15.51 9.11
C PRO A 113 2.94 16.45 8.69
N TYR A 114 3.32 17.39 9.55
CA TYR A 114 4.54 18.17 9.31
C TYR A 114 5.73 17.22 9.18
N THR A 115 6.49 17.36 8.10
CA THR A 115 7.54 16.41 7.75
C THR A 115 8.78 17.14 7.27
N ILE A 116 9.95 16.72 7.77
CA ILE A 116 11.26 17.10 7.25
C ILE A 116 11.83 15.89 6.51
N ILE A 117 12.17 16.06 5.24
CA ILE A 117 12.82 15.04 4.44
C ILE A 117 14.32 15.25 4.53
N ILE A 118 15.07 14.24 4.94
CA ILE A 118 16.52 14.27 5.07
C ILE A 118 17.18 13.32 4.06
N PRO A 119 18.38 13.69 3.54
CA PRO A 119 19.08 12.90 2.54
C PRO A 119 19.60 11.57 3.10
N PRO A 120 19.95 10.60 2.23
CA PRO A 120 20.61 9.37 2.61
C PRO A 120 21.91 9.62 3.39
N PHE A 121 22.24 8.72 4.33
CA PHE A 121 23.49 8.77 5.07
C PHE A 121 24.71 8.60 4.15
N SER A 122 24.60 7.73 3.13
CA SER A 122 25.66 7.50 2.14
C SER A 122 25.97 8.71 1.26
N THR A 123 25.01 9.64 1.13
CA THR A 123 25.22 10.87 0.32
C THR A 123 25.86 11.96 1.14
N THR A 124 25.49 12.10 2.41
CA THR A 124 26.07 13.07 3.35
C THR A 124 25.94 12.55 4.78
N GLU A 125 27.07 12.42 5.46
CA GLU A 125 27.09 11.99 6.87
C GLU A 125 26.60 13.11 7.80
N ASP A 126 27.00 14.34 7.50
CA ASP A 126 26.60 15.50 8.28
C ASP A 126 25.15 15.86 8.04
N LEU A 127 24.42 16.08 9.12
CA LEU A 127 23.03 16.49 9.08
C LEU A 127 22.87 17.81 9.83
N PHE A 128 22.39 18.82 9.13
CA PHE A 128 22.05 20.10 9.74
C PHE A 128 20.53 20.23 9.86
N LEU A 129 20.05 20.26 11.11
CA LEU A 129 18.64 20.53 11.45
C LEU A 129 18.60 21.75 12.39
N SER A 130 17.78 22.73 12.04
CA SER A 130 17.61 23.88 12.92
C SER A 130 16.79 23.52 14.16
N VAL A 131 17.02 24.26 15.25
CA VAL A 131 16.20 24.12 16.48
C VAL A 131 14.73 24.42 16.17
N ALA A 132 14.45 25.34 15.25
CA ALA A 132 13.10 25.68 14.85
C ALA A 132 12.39 24.50 14.14
N ASP A 133 13.11 23.76 13.29
CA ASP A 133 12.59 22.57 12.60
C ASP A 133 12.24 21.45 13.60
N LEU A 134 13.16 21.18 14.53
CA LEU A 134 12.94 20.19 15.59
C LEU A 134 11.81 20.60 16.54
N ALA A 135 11.69 21.87 16.87
CA ALA A 135 10.59 22.38 17.69
C ALA A 135 9.24 22.21 16.99
N LYS A 136 9.20 22.33 15.66
CA LYS A 136 7.99 22.17 14.85
C LYS A 136 7.53 20.71 14.72
N LEU A 137 8.47 19.76 14.71
CA LEU A 137 8.16 18.33 14.76
C LEU A 137 7.46 17.94 16.08
N GLY A 138 7.75 18.64 17.16
CA GLY A 138 7.32 18.25 18.51
C GLY A 138 8.10 17.05 19.06
N ARG A 139 7.71 16.56 20.24
CA ARG A 139 8.29 15.39 20.89
C ARG A 139 7.21 14.56 21.57
N PRO A 140 7.23 13.21 21.43
CA PRO A 140 8.08 12.47 20.51
C PRO A 140 7.64 12.65 19.05
N PHE A 141 8.55 12.40 18.09
CA PHE A 141 8.27 12.40 16.67
C PHE A 141 8.56 11.01 16.04
N ILE A 142 8.20 10.85 14.77
CA ILE A 142 8.39 9.61 14.02
C ILE A 142 9.58 9.79 13.09
N ILE A 143 10.42 8.74 12.99
CA ILE A 143 11.46 8.62 11.96
C ILE A 143 11.11 7.41 11.11
N LYS A 144 11.05 7.58 9.79
CA LYS A 144 10.78 6.45 8.88
C LYS A 144 11.58 6.57 7.58
N PRO A 145 12.12 5.45 7.04
CA PRO A 145 12.75 5.44 5.73
C PRO A 145 11.70 5.70 4.65
N ALA A 146 12.11 6.27 3.51
CA ALA A 146 11.21 6.65 2.44
C ALA A 146 10.76 5.44 1.60
N ASN A 147 11.66 4.51 1.30
CA ASN A 147 11.43 3.39 0.39
C ASN A 147 11.50 2.03 1.09
N THR A 148 12.34 1.88 2.10
CA THR A 148 12.55 0.60 2.80
C THR A 148 11.46 0.42 3.86
N THR A 149 10.26 -0.02 3.46
CA THR A 149 9.16 -0.15 4.41
C THR A 149 8.18 -1.24 4.02
N GLY A 150 8.23 -2.33 4.74
CA GLY A 150 7.14 -3.30 4.83
C GLY A 150 6.95 -3.62 6.31
N GLY A 151 5.70 -3.63 6.81
CA GLY A 151 5.42 -3.99 8.21
C GLY A 151 6.05 -3.09 9.27
N GLY A 152 6.38 -1.82 8.95
CA GLY A 152 6.98 -0.88 9.90
C GLY A 152 8.49 -1.04 10.12
N LEU A 153 9.20 -1.76 9.27
CA LEU A 153 10.66 -1.90 9.33
C LEU A 153 11.35 -0.54 9.28
N GLY A 154 12.35 -0.33 10.17
CA GLY A 154 13.11 0.92 10.24
C GLY A 154 12.34 2.13 10.79
N VAL A 155 11.10 1.96 11.26
CA VAL A 155 10.28 3.04 11.82
C VAL A 155 10.57 3.21 13.32
N VAL A 156 10.95 4.42 13.72
CA VAL A 156 11.13 4.81 15.13
C VAL A 156 9.95 5.68 15.57
N ASN A 157 9.07 5.14 16.42
CA ASN A 157 7.82 5.79 16.84
C ASN A 157 7.94 6.73 18.05
N GLY A 158 9.12 6.89 18.60
CA GLY A 158 9.31 7.63 19.87
C GLY A 158 10.61 8.44 19.90
N ALA A 159 11.04 8.97 18.76
CA ALA A 159 12.25 9.78 18.68
C ALA A 159 12.06 11.12 19.40
N GLU A 160 13.07 11.56 20.15
CA GLU A 160 13.03 12.80 20.90
C GLU A 160 14.24 13.70 20.62
N THR A 161 15.32 13.12 20.09
CA THR A 161 16.62 13.76 19.98
C THR A 161 17.20 13.70 18.57
N LEU A 162 18.16 14.58 18.27
CA LEU A 162 18.97 14.50 17.06
C LEU A 162 19.77 13.19 17.00
N GLN A 163 20.17 12.65 18.16
CA GLN A 163 20.91 11.39 18.23
C GLN A 163 20.07 10.22 17.69
N ASP A 164 18.75 10.21 17.98
CA ASP A 164 17.84 9.19 17.44
C ASP A 164 17.82 9.25 15.91
N VAL A 165 17.80 10.47 15.35
CA VAL A 165 17.83 10.68 13.88
C VAL A 165 19.14 10.17 13.28
N LEU A 166 20.28 10.53 13.88
CA LEU A 166 21.60 10.11 13.40
C LEU A 166 21.80 8.60 13.49
N GLN A 167 21.21 7.95 14.49
CA GLN A 167 21.26 6.49 14.62
C GLN A 167 20.35 5.80 13.60
N ALA A 168 19.09 6.24 13.48
CA ALA A 168 18.10 5.61 12.60
C ALA A 168 18.54 5.64 11.13
N ARG A 169 19.07 6.78 10.63
CA ARG A 169 19.44 6.90 9.21
C ARG A 169 20.66 6.07 8.79
N LYS A 170 21.36 5.43 9.72
CA LYS A 170 22.47 4.50 9.42
C LYS A 170 21.96 3.11 9.05
N GLU A 171 20.77 2.73 9.51
CA GLU A 171 20.21 1.39 9.29
C GLU A 171 19.98 1.12 7.80
N TYR A 172 19.36 2.08 7.10
CA TYR A 172 19.19 2.04 5.64
C TYR A 172 19.90 3.25 5.04
N GLY A 173 21.23 3.17 5.02
CA GLY A 173 22.11 4.31 4.71
C GLY A 173 21.91 4.91 3.32
N ASP A 174 21.39 4.16 2.36
CA ASP A 174 21.11 4.61 1.00
C ASP A 174 19.70 5.19 0.82
N ASP A 175 18.85 5.13 1.86
CA ASP A 175 17.50 5.66 1.79
C ASP A 175 17.39 7.08 2.36
N LYS A 176 16.45 7.85 1.80
CA LYS A 176 15.98 9.11 2.41
C LYS A 176 15.16 8.79 3.65
N TYR A 177 15.13 9.72 4.60
CA TYR A 177 14.29 9.56 5.78
C TYR A 177 13.31 10.71 5.93
N LEU A 178 12.14 10.40 6.46
CA LEU A 178 11.13 11.37 6.87
C LEU A 178 11.17 11.49 8.40
N LEU A 179 11.37 12.72 8.88
CA LEU A 179 11.12 13.08 10.28
C LEU A 179 9.73 13.69 10.32
N GLN A 180 8.81 13.08 11.03
CA GLN A 180 7.39 13.40 10.92
C GLN A 180 6.79 13.67 12.29
N GLU A 181 6.02 14.75 12.44
CA GLU A 181 5.26 14.99 13.67
C GLU A 181 4.35 13.79 13.98
N LYS A 182 4.25 13.44 15.25
CA LYS A 182 3.37 12.39 15.70
C LYS A 182 1.93 12.90 15.76
N VAL A 183 1.10 12.42 14.86
CA VAL A 183 -0.33 12.74 14.86
C VAL A 183 -1.04 11.95 15.95
N ILE A 184 -1.73 12.66 16.83
CA ILE A 184 -2.57 12.08 17.88
C ILE A 184 -4.01 12.18 17.40
N PRO A 185 -4.68 11.07 17.09
CA PRO A 185 -6.06 11.10 16.65
C PRO A 185 -7.01 11.45 17.80
N ILE A 186 -8.18 11.95 17.44
CA ILE A 186 -9.27 12.08 18.43
C ILE A 186 -9.76 10.69 18.85
N GLU A 187 -10.21 10.61 20.10
CA GLU A 187 -10.90 9.43 20.62
C GLU A 187 -12.29 9.86 21.08
N ARG A 188 -13.32 9.20 20.59
CA ARG A 188 -14.70 9.47 20.94
C ARG A 188 -15.52 8.18 20.94
N ASN A 189 -16.35 7.98 21.95
CA ASN A 189 -17.21 6.79 22.09
C ASN A 189 -16.40 5.48 21.99
N GLN A 190 -15.25 5.42 22.64
CA GLN A 190 -14.33 4.27 22.59
C GLN A 190 -13.78 3.96 21.18
N LYS A 191 -13.98 4.84 20.21
CA LYS A 191 -13.42 4.77 18.86
C LYS A 191 -12.22 5.70 18.75
N ARG A 192 -11.12 5.17 18.23
CA ARG A 192 -9.92 5.91 17.86
C ARG A 192 -10.03 6.25 16.38
N PHE A 193 -10.01 7.54 16.05
CA PHE A 193 -10.28 8.02 14.69
C PHE A 193 -9.06 7.86 13.78
N TRP A 194 -8.79 6.60 13.47
CA TRP A 194 -7.78 6.17 12.54
C TRP A 194 -8.38 5.12 11.59
N PHE A 195 -8.09 5.26 10.31
CA PHE A 195 -8.78 4.55 9.24
C PHE A 195 -7.80 4.00 8.23
N ARG A 196 -8.15 2.86 7.64
CA ARG A 196 -7.53 2.38 6.41
C ARG A 196 -8.53 2.59 5.26
N GLY A 197 -8.10 3.32 4.22
CA GLY A 197 -8.84 3.46 2.98
C GLY A 197 -8.23 2.57 1.90
N PHE A 198 -9.08 1.88 1.14
CA PHE A 198 -8.70 1.04 0.02
C PHE A 198 -9.28 1.61 -1.27
N TYR A 199 -8.47 1.62 -2.31
CA TYR A 199 -8.90 1.86 -3.68
C TYR A 199 -8.60 0.62 -4.52
N CYS A 200 -9.57 0.14 -5.29
CA CYS A 200 -9.38 -0.98 -6.19
C CYS A 200 -10.21 -0.77 -7.46
N CYS A 201 -9.55 -0.43 -8.58
CA CYS A 201 -10.17 -0.35 -9.91
C CYS A 201 -11.50 0.44 -9.92
N GLY A 202 -11.55 1.57 -9.22
CA GLY A 202 -12.75 2.42 -9.10
C GLY A 202 -13.59 2.18 -7.85
N LEU A 203 -13.48 1.04 -7.19
CA LEU A 203 -14.10 0.78 -5.89
C LEU A 203 -13.31 1.50 -4.78
N ILE A 204 -14.01 2.12 -3.83
CA ILE A 204 -13.43 2.69 -2.61
C ILE A 204 -14.12 2.05 -1.41
N GLU A 205 -13.33 1.48 -0.51
CA GLU A 205 -13.77 0.97 0.78
C GLU A 205 -12.94 1.60 1.89
N CYS A 206 -13.59 1.92 3.02
CA CYS A 206 -12.91 2.43 4.20
C CYS A 206 -13.30 1.61 5.42
N THR A 207 -12.39 1.54 6.39
CA THR A 207 -12.60 0.78 7.62
C THR A 207 -11.92 1.48 8.79
N TRP A 208 -12.44 1.30 9.99
CA TRP A 208 -11.69 1.60 11.20
C TRP A 208 -10.44 0.74 11.24
N TRP A 209 -9.33 1.32 11.65
CA TRP A 209 -8.09 0.60 11.86
C TRP A 209 -7.40 1.15 13.11
N ASN A 210 -6.99 0.31 13.99
CA ASN A 210 -6.31 0.74 15.20
C ASN A 210 -4.80 0.70 15.00
N ASP A 211 -4.17 1.88 15.00
CA ASP A 211 -2.72 2.06 14.80
C ASP A 211 -1.84 1.46 15.90
N LEU A 212 -2.43 1.07 17.04
CA LEU A 212 -1.71 0.46 18.17
C LEU A 212 -1.82 -1.07 18.19
N THR A 213 -2.98 -1.60 17.77
CA THR A 213 -3.25 -3.05 17.83
C THR A 213 -3.26 -3.72 16.46
N HIS A 214 -3.25 -2.92 15.39
CA HIS A 214 -3.37 -3.32 13.99
C HIS A 214 -4.66 -4.11 13.68
N VAL A 215 -5.71 -3.87 14.47
CA VAL A 215 -7.00 -4.54 14.30
C VAL A 215 -7.95 -3.66 13.50
N TYR A 216 -8.59 -4.27 12.50
CA TYR A 216 -9.64 -3.64 11.71
C TYR A 216 -11.02 -3.84 12.33
N GLU A 217 -11.89 -2.84 12.16
CA GLU A 217 -13.33 -2.94 12.41
C GLU A 217 -14.10 -2.38 11.21
N SER A 218 -15.24 -2.99 10.90
CA SER A 218 -16.09 -2.51 9.79
C SER A 218 -16.59 -1.09 10.06
N LEU A 219 -16.53 -0.25 9.04
CA LEU A 219 -17.14 1.07 9.07
C LEU A 219 -18.61 0.94 8.61
N THR A 220 -19.55 1.32 9.47
CA THR A 220 -20.97 1.23 9.15
C THR A 220 -21.48 2.51 8.48
N PRO A 221 -22.62 2.45 7.75
CA PRO A 221 -23.27 3.66 7.23
C PRO A 221 -23.63 4.66 8.33
N GLU A 222 -24.02 4.17 9.51
CA GLU A 222 -24.31 5.00 10.68
C GLU A 222 -23.05 5.71 11.20
N ASP A 223 -21.91 5.03 11.22
CA ASP A 223 -20.62 5.65 11.58
C ASP A 223 -20.29 6.80 10.62
N ILE A 224 -20.47 6.58 9.32
CA ILE A 224 -20.17 7.60 8.28
C ILE A 224 -21.02 8.87 8.51
N ILE A 225 -22.29 8.70 8.82
CA ILE A 225 -23.21 9.81 9.06
C ILE A 225 -22.90 10.49 10.41
N ASN A 226 -22.85 9.70 11.49
CA ASN A 226 -22.74 10.22 12.86
C ASN A 226 -21.41 10.93 13.11
N PHE A 227 -20.34 10.48 12.47
CA PHE A 227 -19.00 11.03 12.63
C PHE A 227 -18.54 11.88 11.43
N GLN A 228 -19.42 12.10 10.44
CA GLN A 228 -19.14 12.91 9.24
C GLN A 228 -17.88 12.41 8.49
N LEU A 229 -17.81 11.12 8.21
CA LEU A 229 -16.61 10.46 7.66
C LEU A 229 -16.57 10.43 6.12
N GLN A 230 -17.48 11.10 5.43
CA GLN A 230 -17.45 11.20 3.95
C GLN A 230 -16.09 11.67 3.42
N PRO A 231 -15.35 12.60 4.08
CA PRO A 231 -14.02 13.01 3.60
C PRO A 231 -13.00 11.88 3.44
N LEU A 232 -13.13 10.74 4.13
CA LEU A 232 -12.27 9.57 3.93
C LEU A 232 -12.32 9.10 2.47
N PHE A 233 -13.51 8.94 1.94
CA PHE A 233 -13.74 8.46 0.58
C PHE A 233 -13.25 9.48 -0.46
N ASP A 234 -13.46 10.78 -0.19
CA ASP A 234 -13.01 11.87 -1.05
C ASP A 234 -11.47 11.94 -1.11
N ILE A 235 -10.79 11.72 0.04
CA ILE A 235 -9.34 11.66 0.12
C ILE A 235 -8.81 10.48 -0.69
N VAL A 236 -9.35 9.27 -0.49
CA VAL A 236 -8.92 8.06 -1.23
C VAL A 236 -9.12 8.28 -2.74
N LYS A 237 -10.25 8.87 -3.15
CA LYS A 237 -10.51 9.22 -4.55
C LYS A 237 -9.50 10.23 -5.09
N LYS A 238 -9.17 11.25 -4.29
CA LYS A 238 -8.17 12.26 -4.67
C LYS A 238 -6.79 11.64 -4.84
N ILE A 239 -6.39 10.76 -3.93
CA ILE A 239 -5.13 10.00 -4.02
C ILE A 239 -5.12 9.15 -5.31
N SER A 240 -6.18 8.38 -5.59
CA SER A 240 -6.25 7.55 -6.80
C SER A 240 -6.10 8.35 -8.10
N ASN A 241 -6.70 9.55 -8.14
CA ASN A 241 -6.58 10.45 -9.28
C ASN A 241 -5.15 11.00 -9.45
N LEU A 242 -4.43 11.16 -8.35
CA LEU A 242 -3.05 11.67 -8.33
C LEU A 242 -2.05 10.60 -8.75
N ILE A 243 -2.08 9.46 -8.06
CA ILE A 243 -1.05 8.42 -8.24
C ILE A 243 -1.31 7.49 -9.43
N LYS A 244 -2.54 7.40 -9.91
CA LYS A 244 -2.96 6.53 -11.03
C LYS A 244 -2.63 5.04 -10.83
N LEU A 245 -2.57 4.58 -9.58
CA LEU A 245 -2.61 3.16 -9.28
C LEU A 245 -4.05 2.67 -9.27
N ASN A 246 -4.24 1.45 -9.69
CA ASN A 246 -5.54 0.79 -9.69
C ASN A 246 -5.81 0.02 -8.41
N PHE A 247 -4.76 -0.33 -7.65
CA PHE A 247 -4.94 -1.01 -6.37
C PHE A 247 -3.92 -0.49 -5.33
N PHE A 248 -4.42 0.08 -4.24
CA PHE A 248 -3.61 0.54 -3.11
C PHE A 248 -4.44 0.72 -1.84
N SER A 249 -3.78 0.87 -0.70
CA SER A 249 -4.40 1.36 0.53
C SER A 249 -3.62 2.55 1.10
N THR A 250 -4.28 3.31 1.98
CA THR A 250 -3.71 4.49 2.66
C THR A 250 -4.23 4.57 4.09
N GLU A 251 -3.47 5.21 4.97
CA GLU A 251 -3.90 5.46 6.35
C GLU A 251 -4.28 6.93 6.55
N ILE A 252 -5.42 7.15 7.19
CA ILE A 252 -5.96 8.48 7.46
C ILE A 252 -6.34 8.56 8.94
N ALA A 253 -5.84 9.58 9.63
CA ALA A 253 -6.24 9.89 11.01
C ALA A 253 -7.01 11.21 11.06
N VAL A 254 -7.89 11.36 12.05
CA VAL A 254 -8.52 12.65 12.35
C VAL A 254 -7.85 13.22 13.59
N ASN A 255 -7.15 14.35 13.45
CA ASN A 255 -6.42 14.98 14.53
C ASN A 255 -7.34 15.72 15.51
N GLN A 256 -6.77 16.25 16.62
CA GLN A 256 -7.52 16.97 17.67
C GLN A 256 -8.24 18.24 17.17
N ARG A 257 -7.93 18.72 15.96
CA ARG A 257 -8.60 19.87 15.32
C ARG A 257 -9.74 19.44 14.38
N GLY A 258 -10.02 18.12 14.29
CA GLY A 258 -11.00 17.55 13.37
C GLY A 258 -10.55 17.49 11.90
N GLN A 259 -9.25 17.63 11.63
CA GLN A 259 -8.70 17.55 10.28
C GLN A 259 -8.34 16.10 9.93
N PHE A 260 -8.70 15.67 8.74
CA PHE A 260 -8.29 14.38 8.17
C PHE A 260 -6.87 14.49 7.63
N ILE A 261 -5.96 13.72 8.20
CA ILE A 261 -4.52 13.74 7.91
C ILE A 261 -4.12 12.40 7.30
N VAL A 262 -3.50 12.41 6.14
CA VAL A 262 -2.95 11.19 5.51
C VAL A 262 -1.62 10.86 6.15
N ILE A 263 -1.52 9.71 6.83
CA ILE A 263 -0.39 9.31 7.68
C ILE A 263 0.59 8.42 6.94
N ASP A 264 0.12 7.29 6.41
CA ASP A 264 0.89 6.42 5.53
C ASP A 264 0.32 6.55 4.13
N TYR A 265 1.18 7.02 3.22
CA TYR A 265 0.70 7.63 1.98
C TYR A 265 0.10 6.61 1.03
N VAL A 266 0.89 5.62 0.62
CA VAL A 266 0.47 4.58 -0.33
C VAL A 266 1.10 3.25 0.08
N ASN A 267 0.24 2.26 0.29
CA ASN A 267 0.61 0.86 0.36
C ASN A 267 0.13 0.19 -0.93
N GLU A 268 1.05 -0.03 -1.84
CA GLU A 268 0.77 -0.56 -3.18
C GLU A 268 0.54 -2.07 -3.18
N ILE A 269 1.12 -2.79 -2.22
CA ILE A 269 0.83 -4.21 -1.97
C ILE A 269 -0.02 -4.30 -0.69
N CYS A 270 -1.32 -4.22 -0.88
CA CYS A 270 -2.26 -4.26 0.25
C CYS A 270 -2.26 -5.64 0.91
N ASP A 271 -2.13 -5.68 2.23
CA ASP A 271 -2.48 -6.87 3.01
C ASP A 271 -3.99 -7.12 2.90
N MET A 272 -4.37 -8.25 2.31
CA MET A 272 -5.76 -8.66 2.08
C MET A 272 -6.11 -9.95 2.84
N ARG A 273 -5.38 -10.28 3.90
CA ARG A 273 -5.71 -11.43 4.76
C ARG A 273 -7.13 -11.27 5.31
N LEU A 274 -7.89 -12.35 5.26
CA LEU A 274 -9.28 -12.37 5.78
C LEU A 274 -9.31 -12.29 7.29
N LYS A 275 -10.13 -11.41 7.85
CA LYS A 275 -10.33 -11.30 9.31
C LYS A 275 -10.86 -12.59 9.95
N SER A 276 -11.63 -13.37 9.22
CA SER A 276 -12.11 -14.68 9.69
C SER A 276 -10.98 -15.71 9.86
N MET A 277 -9.84 -15.50 9.20
CA MET A 277 -8.66 -16.39 9.27
C MET A 277 -7.54 -15.79 10.12
N HIS A 278 -7.46 -14.46 10.20
CA HIS A 278 -6.42 -13.71 10.90
C HIS A 278 -7.06 -12.60 11.73
N PRO A 279 -6.84 -12.52 13.05
CA PRO A 279 -7.47 -11.51 13.92
C PRO A 279 -7.18 -10.07 13.50
N ASP A 280 -6.01 -9.84 12.91
CA ASP A 280 -5.52 -8.56 12.34
C ASP A 280 -5.79 -8.44 10.83
N GLY A 281 -6.56 -9.34 10.24
CA GLY A 281 -6.95 -9.31 8.83
C GLY A 281 -8.02 -8.26 8.53
N VAL A 282 -8.16 -7.95 7.25
CA VAL A 282 -9.16 -7.02 6.70
C VAL A 282 -10.56 -7.66 6.78
N PRO A 283 -11.63 -6.88 7.10
CA PRO A 283 -12.98 -7.42 7.13
C PRO A 283 -13.35 -8.18 5.86
N ASP A 284 -13.81 -9.42 5.99
CA ASP A 284 -14.07 -10.36 4.89
C ASP A 284 -14.93 -9.76 3.76
N GLN A 285 -15.88 -8.90 4.11
CA GLN A 285 -16.74 -8.26 3.10
C GLN A 285 -15.95 -7.31 2.19
N ILE A 286 -14.97 -6.59 2.73
CA ILE A 286 -14.09 -5.70 1.96
C ILE A 286 -13.22 -6.54 1.03
N VAL A 287 -12.59 -7.61 1.56
CA VAL A 287 -11.76 -8.52 0.76
C VAL A 287 -12.57 -9.13 -0.40
N LYS A 288 -13.80 -9.60 -0.14
CA LYS A 288 -14.70 -10.14 -1.16
C LYS A 288 -15.06 -9.11 -2.24
N LYS A 289 -15.40 -7.87 -1.84
CA LYS A 289 -15.71 -6.78 -2.80
C LYS A 289 -14.50 -6.44 -3.67
N ILE A 290 -13.32 -6.34 -3.08
CA ILE A 290 -12.06 -6.07 -3.80
C ILE A 290 -11.76 -7.21 -4.76
N SER A 291 -11.86 -8.46 -4.32
CA SER A 291 -11.64 -9.64 -5.17
C SER A 291 -12.58 -9.68 -6.38
N SER A 292 -13.88 -9.43 -6.18
CA SER A 292 -14.85 -9.34 -7.27
C SER A 292 -14.54 -8.16 -8.21
N GLN A 293 -14.09 -7.02 -7.66
CA GLN A 293 -13.74 -5.84 -8.47
C GLN A 293 -12.50 -6.09 -9.35
N ILE A 294 -11.48 -6.76 -8.83
CA ILE A 294 -10.30 -7.18 -9.62
C ILE A 294 -10.76 -8.09 -10.78
N ALA A 295 -11.57 -9.11 -10.49
CA ALA A 295 -12.07 -10.01 -11.52
C ALA A 295 -12.85 -9.29 -12.64
N ARG A 296 -13.63 -8.26 -12.29
CA ARG A 296 -14.35 -7.41 -13.26
C ARG A 296 -13.42 -6.52 -14.08
N TYR A 297 -12.34 -6.03 -13.48
CA TYR A 297 -11.39 -5.14 -14.14
C TYR A 297 -10.57 -5.85 -15.21
N VAL A 298 -10.26 -7.14 -15.02
CA VAL A 298 -9.51 -7.97 -15.95
C VAL A 298 -10.30 -8.28 -17.24
N ARG A 299 -11.63 -8.25 -17.18
CA ARG A 299 -12.52 -8.47 -18.32
C ARG A 299 -12.50 -7.29 -19.29
#